data_47dfd8f7699d55344581d969d1d3381f
#
_entry.id   47dfd8f7699d55344581d969d1d3381f
#
_cell.length_a   1.000
_cell.length_b   1.000
_cell.length_c   1.000
_cell.angle_alpha   90.00
_cell.angle_beta   90.00
_cell.angle_gamma   90.00
#
_symmetry.space_group_name_H-M   'P 1'
#
loop_
_entity.id
_entity.type
_entity.pdbx_description
1 polymer ?
#
loop_
_entity_poly.entity_id
_entity_poly.type
_entity_poly.pdbx_seq_one_letter_code
_entity_poly.pdbx_strand_id
1 'polypeptide(L)'
;FSNHYGKKPYIIGGLTIWAQGKMHPVTRGGSGSFSVPVGESCYSDEIPFPVAQGEELEIRLYYASKVMDSNMTEEAAVVYPGEHTGDKELPPARREGYKEQYNLYEAVPGMDQIDVLTGQPSKIIVAFGDSITAMNRWVKPLQKRLSDAYGGRYALMNAGIGGNCLLYDIPGLMGASYGEKGVSRFERDVLRFDGLHGVILALGVNDAAYYSKKTEALISLEKYASAVTDIVERLHKMGVRVIAQT
;
A
#
# COMPACT_ATOMS: atom_id res chain seq x y z
N PHE A 1 6.39 1.23 7.41
CA PHE A 1 7.23 1.70 6.31
C PHE A 1 7.92 0.55 5.61
N SER A 2 8.05 0.64 4.30
CA SER A 2 8.64 -0.39 3.45
C SER A 2 9.48 0.24 2.33
N ASN A 3 10.62 -0.39 2.02
CA ASN A 3 11.51 0.03 0.94
C ASN A 3 11.91 -1.15 0.04
N HIS A 4 10.93 -1.97 -0.36
CA HIS A 4 11.20 -3.18 -1.15
C HIS A 4 11.70 -2.90 -2.57
N TYR A 5 11.30 -1.78 -3.15
CA TYR A 5 11.60 -1.46 -4.54
C TYR A 5 12.58 -0.29 -4.72
N GLY A 6 12.94 0.41 -3.65
CA GLY A 6 13.89 1.50 -3.71
C GLY A 6 15.32 1.04 -4.00
N LYS A 7 16.12 1.91 -4.61
CA LYS A 7 17.53 1.63 -4.93
C LYS A 7 18.50 2.15 -3.88
N LYS A 8 17.99 2.92 -2.92
CA LYS A 8 18.76 3.52 -1.81
C LYS A 8 17.89 3.52 -0.56
N PRO A 9 18.48 3.55 0.63
CA PRO A 9 17.72 3.74 1.85
C PRO A 9 16.87 5.01 1.81
N TYR A 10 15.65 4.94 2.33
CA TYR A 10 14.84 6.12 2.61
C TYR A 10 15.26 6.67 3.97
N ILE A 11 15.50 7.96 4.04
CA ILE A 11 15.77 8.66 5.30
C ILE A 11 14.52 9.47 5.63
N ILE A 12 13.79 9.02 6.63
CA ILE A 12 12.71 9.77 7.25
C ILE A 12 13.35 10.78 8.19
N GLY A 13 13.25 12.06 7.88
CA GLY A 13 13.83 13.13 8.67
C GLY A 13 12.88 13.69 9.71
N GLY A 14 11.57 13.46 9.53
CA GLY A 14 10.53 13.85 10.47
C GLY A 14 9.22 13.18 10.12
N LEU A 15 8.43 12.86 11.14
CA LEU A 15 7.10 12.27 10.98
C LEU A 15 6.22 12.68 12.16
N THR A 16 5.04 13.20 11.85
CA THR A 16 4.03 13.56 12.86
C THR A 16 2.64 13.14 12.40
N ILE A 17 1.79 12.84 13.35
CA ILE A 17 0.34 12.69 13.16
C ILE A 17 -0.36 13.85 13.84
N TRP A 18 -1.21 14.52 13.11
CA TRP A 18 -2.08 15.56 13.63
C TRP A 18 -3.50 15.03 13.72
N ALA A 19 -4.03 15.01 14.93
CA ALA A 19 -5.36 14.52 15.24
C ALA A 19 -5.98 15.41 16.31
N GLN A 20 -7.26 15.73 16.20
CA GLN A 20 -8.01 16.53 17.19
C GLN A 20 -7.32 17.85 17.57
N GLY A 21 -6.66 18.49 16.58
CA GLY A 21 -5.92 19.74 16.80
C GLY A 21 -4.60 19.60 17.57
N LYS A 22 -4.12 18.38 17.79
CA LYS A 22 -2.86 18.08 18.49
C LYS A 22 -1.87 17.38 17.57
N MET A 23 -0.61 17.70 17.76
CA MET A 23 0.50 17.03 17.10
C MET A 23 1.01 15.87 17.97
N HIS A 24 1.18 14.73 17.35
CA HIS A 24 1.78 13.54 17.93
C HIS A 24 3.07 13.22 17.17
N PRO A 25 4.25 13.36 17.76
CA PRO A 25 5.50 12.99 17.12
C PRO A 25 5.56 11.48 16.97
N VAL A 26 6.05 11.03 15.81
CA VAL A 26 6.25 9.61 15.51
C VAL A 26 7.73 9.32 15.53
N THR A 27 8.15 8.33 16.30
CA THR A 27 9.55 7.94 16.46
C THR A 27 9.77 6.48 16.07
N ARG A 28 11.04 6.10 15.94
CA ARG A 28 11.47 4.70 15.87
C ARG A 28 12.68 4.52 16.76
N GLY A 29 12.54 3.65 17.78
CA GLY A 29 13.55 3.50 18.83
C GLY A 29 13.82 4.82 19.60
N GLY A 30 12.79 5.65 19.75
CA GLY A 30 12.87 6.97 20.40
C GLY A 30 13.45 8.07 19.50
N SER A 31 13.87 7.79 18.26
CA SER A 31 14.40 8.81 17.33
C SER A 31 13.31 9.30 16.39
N GLY A 32 13.18 10.62 16.23
CA GLY A 32 12.30 11.25 15.23
C GLY A 32 12.82 11.15 13.79
N SER A 33 14.07 10.73 13.61
CA SER A 33 14.64 10.47 12.29
C SER A 33 15.17 9.05 12.24
N PHE A 34 14.87 8.32 11.14
CA PHE A 34 15.29 6.94 10.97
C PHE A 34 15.43 6.56 9.49
N SER A 35 16.14 5.47 9.25
CA SER A 35 16.36 4.92 7.92
C SER A 35 15.52 3.66 7.69
N VAL A 36 15.02 3.51 6.45
CA VAL A 36 14.43 2.28 5.96
C VAL A 36 15.35 1.72 4.87
N PRO A 37 16.15 0.67 5.17
CA PRO A 37 17.06 0.08 4.21
C PRO A 37 16.35 -0.52 3.00
N VAL A 38 17.08 -0.68 1.91
CA VAL A 38 16.56 -1.35 0.69
C VAL A 38 16.22 -2.81 1.02
N GLY A 39 15.06 -3.26 0.58
CA GLY A 39 14.56 -4.61 0.81
C GLY A 39 13.90 -4.82 2.17
N GLU A 40 13.87 -3.81 3.03
CA GLU A 40 13.36 -3.94 4.39
C GLU A 40 12.05 -3.20 4.63
N SER A 41 11.37 -3.62 5.70
CA SER A 41 10.22 -2.93 6.30
C SER A 41 10.49 -2.66 7.77
N CYS A 42 9.86 -1.61 8.31
CA CYS A 42 9.91 -1.32 9.73
C CYS A 42 8.63 -0.67 10.22
N TYR A 43 8.34 -0.84 11.52
CA TYR A 43 7.31 -0.08 12.23
C TYR A 43 7.92 1.12 12.94
N SER A 44 7.11 2.15 13.15
CA SER A 44 7.38 3.19 14.15
C SER A 44 7.19 2.63 15.57
N ASP A 45 7.59 3.41 16.55
CA ASP A 45 7.14 3.18 17.91
C ASP A 45 5.62 3.40 18.01
N GLU A 46 4.99 2.81 19.02
CA GLU A 46 3.57 3.03 19.32
C GLU A 46 3.32 4.49 19.74
N ILE A 47 2.21 5.04 19.28
CA ILE A 47 1.83 6.42 19.59
C ILE A 47 0.58 6.36 20.48
N PRO A 48 0.67 6.71 21.77
CA PRO A 48 -0.42 6.52 22.71
C PRO A 48 -1.45 7.67 22.63
N PHE A 49 -2.34 7.61 21.63
CA PHE A 49 -3.52 8.46 21.60
C PHE A 49 -4.73 7.69 21.06
N PRO A 50 -5.95 7.98 21.54
CA PRO A 50 -7.15 7.31 21.07
C PRO A 50 -7.55 7.81 19.68
N VAL A 51 -7.95 6.88 18.81
CA VAL A 51 -8.47 7.15 17.47
C VAL A 51 -9.89 6.63 17.39
N ALA A 52 -10.82 7.49 17.01
CA ALA A 52 -12.21 7.10 16.80
C ALA A 52 -12.42 6.50 15.41
N GLN A 53 -13.43 5.64 15.28
CA GLN A 53 -13.81 5.12 13.97
C GLN A 53 -14.24 6.25 13.03
N GLY A 54 -13.63 6.33 11.86
CA GLY A 54 -13.91 7.36 10.86
C GLY A 54 -13.21 8.69 11.12
N GLU A 55 -12.34 8.76 12.12
CA GLU A 55 -11.52 9.93 12.36
C GLU A 55 -10.49 10.13 11.27
N GLU A 56 -10.36 11.36 10.78
CA GLU A 56 -9.35 11.73 9.80
C GLU A 56 -8.03 12.07 10.52
N LEU A 57 -6.95 11.50 10.05
CA LEU A 57 -5.60 11.76 10.54
C LEU A 57 -4.81 12.50 9.46
N GLU A 58 -4.22 13.65 9.83
CA GLU A 58 -3.26 14.32 8.97
C GLU A 58 -1.85 13.79 9.30
N ILE A 59 -1.21 13.17 8.32
CA ILE A 59 0.15 12.64 8.45
C ILE A 59 1.10 13.55 7.72
N ARG A 60 2.10 14.07 8.42
CA ARG A 60 3.15 14.88 7.84
C ARG A 60 4.46 14.12 7.87
N LEU A 61 5.01 13.89 6.71
CA LEU A 61 6.20 13.08 6.48
C LEU A 61 7.25 13.90 5.74
N TYR A 62 8.44 14.01 6.33
CA TYR A 62 9.58 14.64 5.70
C TYR A 62 10.65 13.62 5.33
N TYR A 63 10.99 13.58 4.06
CA TYR A 63 12.10 12.78 3.56
C TYR A 63 13.38 13.61 3.52
N ALA A 64 14.37 13.24 4.34
CA ALA A 64 15.71 13.85 4.32
C ALA A 64 16.60 13.30 3.20
N SER A 65 16.13 12.33 2.43
CA SER A 65 16.78 11.78 1.25
C SER A 65 15.86 11.85 0.04
N LYS A 66 16.44 11.82 -1.15
CA LYS A 66 15.66 11.62 -2.36
C LYS A 66 15.02 10.23 -2.33
N VAL A 67 13.71 10.18 -2.39
CA VAL A 67 12.94 8.95 -2.56
C VAL A 67 12.58 8.80 -4.03
N MET A 68 12.64 7.58 -4.51
CA MET A 68 12.21 7.20 -5.86
C MET A 68 11.29 6.01 -5.70
N ASP A 69 10.28 5.99 -6.51
CA ASP A 69 9.24 4.99 -6.59
C ASP A 69 8.25 4.99 -5.44
N SER A 70 7.04 4.87 -5.84
CA SER A 70 5.92 4.81 -4.95
C SER A 70 4.81 4.09 -5.66
N ASN A 71 4.06 3.38 -4.90
CA ASN A 71 2.81 2.84 -5.35
C ASN A 71 1.83 3.98 -5.65
N MET A 72 0.99 3.78 -6.64
CA MET A 72 -0.11 4.70 -6.92
C MET A 72 -1.12 4.64 -5.77
N THR A 73 -1.49 5.81 -5.25
CA THR A 73 -2.59 5.94 -4.29
C THR A 73 -3.51 7.08 -4.71
N GLU A 74 -4.80 6.98 -4.41
CA GLU A 74 -5.73 8.10 -4.53
C GLU A 74 -5.85 8.90 -3.22
N GLU A 75 -4.99 8.63 -2.23
CA GLU A 75 -4.95 9.46 -1.04
C GLU A 75 -4.41 10.84 -1.40
N ALA A 76 -5.09 11.88 -0.93
CA ALA A 76 -4.65 13.25 -1.16
C ALA A 76 -3.37 13.51 -0.36
N ALA A 77 -2.24 13.52 -1.02
CA ALA A 77 -1.00 14.01 -0.46
C ALA A 77 -0.69 15.40 -1.03
N VAL A 78 -0.32 16.33 -0.19
CA VAL A 78 0.10 17.67 -0.60
C VAL A 78 1.59 17.80 -0.33
N VAL A 79 2.35 18.22 -1.33
CA VAL A 79 3.81 18.30 -1.24
C VAL A 79 4.22 19.74 -0.94
N TYR A 80 5.07 19.88 0.07
CA TYR A 80 5.70 21.14 0.46
C TYR A 80 7.22 21.01 0.37
N PRO A 81 7.92 22.05 -0.12
CA PRO A 81 9.37 22.04 -0.09
C PRO A 81 9.88 22.35 1.32
N GLY A 82 10.74 21.50 1.86
CA GLY A 82 11.32 21.67 3.19
C GLY A 82 10.68 20.77 4.27
N GLU A 83 11.12 20.98 5.49
CA GLU A 83 10.66 20.26 6.67
C GLU A 83 9.56 21.09 7.36
N HIS A 84 8.36 20.55 7.48
CA HIS A 84 7.15 21.21 8.03
C HIS A 84 6.35 20.30 8.96
N THR A 85 6.94 19.21 9.43
CA THR A 85 6.20 18.21 10.22
C THR A 85 5.71 18.78 11.56
N GLY A 86 6.43 19.74 12.12
CA GLY A 86 6.11 20.39 13.39
C GLY A 86 5.37 21.73 13.27
N ASP A 87 5.18 22.26 12.09
CA ASP A 87 4.64 23.60 11.89
C ASP A 87 3.14 23.65 12.21
N LYS A 88 2.69 24.65 12.94
CA LYS A 88 1.26 24.88 13.20
C LYS A 88 0.51 25.28 11.94
N GLU A 89 1.15 26.07 11.10
CA GLU A 89 0.62 26.56 9.84
C GLU A 89 1.54 26.09 8.71
N LEU A 90 0.97 25.46 7.69
CA LEU A 90 1.73 25.02 6.52
C LEU A 90 1.89 26.19 5.54
N PRO A 91 3.03 26.30 4.85
CA PRO A 91 3.21 27.27 3.79
C PRO A 91 2.24 26.98 2.64
N PRO A 92 2.09 27.89 1.67
CA PRO A 92 1.34 27.60 0.47
C PRO A 92 1.89 26.38 -0.24
N ALA A 93 1.03 25.44 -0.58
CA ALA A 93 1.42 24.24 -1.30
C ALA A 93 2.04 24.61 -2.66
N ARG A 94 3.23 24.10 -2.94
CA ARG A 94 3.81 24.21 -4.28
C ARG A 94 3.42 22.98 -5.09
N ARG A 95 2.58 23.18 -6.08
CA ARG A 95 2.32 22.20 -7.14
C ARG A 95 3.32 22.39 -8.28
N GLU A 96 4.61 22.27 -8.01
CA GLU A 96 5.62 22.33 -9.08
C GLU A 96 5.81 20.95 -9.72
N GLY A 97 5.52 20.85 -11.01
CA GLY A 97 5.89 19.71 -11.84
C GLY A 97 4.79 18.71 -12.16
N TYR A 98 3.64 18.77 -11.52
CA TYR A 98 2.49 17.95 -11.91
C TYR A 98 1.62 18.72 -12.91
N LYS A 99 1.55 18.23 -14.14
CA LYS A 99 0.59 18.72 -15.11
C LYS A 99 -0.81 18.41 -14.59
N GLU A 100 -1.70 19.39 -14.59
CA GLU A 100 -3.09 19.27 -14.13
C GLU A 100 -3.86 18.08 -14.74
N GLN A 101 -3.44 17.60 -15.91
CA GLN A 101 -4.04 16.43 -16.56
C GLN A 101 -3.71 15.07 -15.93
N TYR A 102 -2.84 15.02 -14.92
CA TYR A 102 -2.49 13.81 -14.15
C TYR A 102 -2.90 13.93 -12.68
N ASN A 103 -4.02 14.51 -12.41
CA ASN A 103 -4.65 14.67 -11.08
C ASN A 103 -4.86 13.36 -10.29
N LEU A 104 -4.12 12.30 -10.54
CA LEU A 104 -4.59 10.99 -10.17
C LEU A 104 -3.75 10.29 -9.11
N TYR A 105 -2.50 10.69 -8.86
CA TYR A 105 -1.65 9.82 -8.06
C TYR A 105 -0.56 10.60 -7.33
N GLU A 106 -0.91 11.11 -6.17
CA GLU A 106 0.10 11.57 -5.24
C GLU A 106 0.51 10.37 -4.39
N ALA A 107 1.66 9.87 -4.67
CA ALA A 107 2.19 8.72 -3.99
C ALA A 107 2.96 9.15 -2.75
N VAL A 108 2.83 8.39 -1.67
CA VAL A 108 3.62 8.56 -0.45
C VAL A 108 4.65 7.42 -0.39
N PRO A 109 5.87 7.64 -0.91
CA PRO A 109 6.85 6.58 -1.01
C PRO A 109 7.17 5.96 0.35
N GLY A 110 7.15 4.63 0.42
CA GLY A 110 7.57 3.89 1.60
C GLY A 110 6.63 3.90 2.79
N MET A 111 5.54 4.67 2.79
CA MET A 111 4.48 4.49 3.80
C MET A 111 3.57 3.36 3.32
N ASP A 112 3.56 2.28 4.04
CA ASP A 112 2.92 1.02 3.64
C ASP A 112 1.53 0.86 4.29
N GLN A 113 1.45 1.07 5.59
CA GLN A 113 0.20 0.94 6.35
C GLN A 113 0.22 1.74 7.64
N ILE A 114 -0.96 1.92 8.22
CA ILE A 114 -1.17 2.46 9.56
C ILE A 114 -1.96 1.41 10.34
N ASP A 115 -1.41 0.99 11.45
CA ASP A 115 -2.04 0.04 12.34
C ASP A 115 -2.63 0.77 13.56
N VAL A 116 -3.81 0.32 13.97
CA VAL A 116 -4.49 0.83 15.16
C VAL A 116 -4.73 -0.34 16.12
N LEU A 117 -4.31 -0.17 17.37
CA LEU A 117 -4.61 -1.15 18.41
C LEU A 117 -6.10 -1.11 18.73
N THR A 118 -6.76 -2.25 18.62
CA THR A 118 -8.18 -2.39 18.90
C THR A 118 -8.41 -3.31 20.11
N GLY A 119 -9.46 -3.05 20.87
CA GLY A 119 -9.83 -3.90 22.02
C GLY A 119 -10.34 -5.29 21.63
N GLN A 120 -10.57 -5.56 20.37
CA GLN A 120 -11.02 -6.85 19.82
C GLN A 120 -10.20 -7.19 18.56
N PRO A 121 -9.85 -8.47 18.33
CA PRO A 121 -9.18 -8.88 17.12
C PRO A 121 -9.99 -8.51 15.87
N SER A 122 -9.36 -7.81 14.95
CA SER A 122 -9.96 -7.51 13.64
C SER A 122 -9.71 -8.65 12.66
N LYS A 123 -10.67 -8.85 11.77
CA LYS A 123 -10.55 -9.76 10.63
C LYS A 123 -9.96 -9.00 9.45
N ILE A 124 -8.85 -9.46 8.93
CA ILE A 124 -8.17 -8.80 7.82
C ILE A 124 -8.67 -9.37 6.49
N ILE A 125 -9.05 -8.49 5.59
CA ILE A 125 -9.32 -8.81 4.19
C ILE A 125 -8.25 -8.10 3.36
N VAL A 126 -7.58 -8.82 2.47
CA VAL A 126 -6.57 -8.24 1.58
C VAL A 126 -7.13 -8.13 0.17
N ALA A 127 -7.12 -6.93 -0.38
CA ALA A 127 -7.39 -6.66 -1.79
C ALA A 127 -6.07 -6.75 -2.56
N PHE A 128 -5.80 -7.90 -3.17
CA PHE A 128 -4.58 -8.20 -3.88
C PHE A 128 -4.78 -8.02 -5.37
N GLY A 129 -4.22 -6.94 -5.94
CA GLY A 129 -4.58 -6.54 -7.30
C GLY A 129 -3.55 -5.65 -8.01
N ASP A 130 -3.99 -5.10 -9.11
CA ASP A 130 -3.27 -4.17 -9.97
C ASP A 130 -3.70 -2.70 -9.76
N SER A 131 -3.59 -1.85 -10.80
CA SER A 131 -3.98 -0.44 -10.76
C SER A 131 -5.45 -0.21 -10.37
N ILE A 132 -6.35 -1.11 -10.76
CA ILE A 132 -7.78 -0.98 -10.46
C ILE A 132 -8.00 -1.08 -8.94
N THR A 133 -7.19 -1.89 -8.27
CA THR A 133 -7.17 -2.03 -6.81
C THR A 133 -6.38 -0.88 -6.16
N ALA A 134 -5.17 -0.60 -6.66
CA ALA A 134 -4.29 0.44 -6.12
C ALA A 134 -4.97 1.82 -6.06
N MET A 135 -5.80 2.16 -7.06
CA MET A 135 -6.54 3.41 -7.13
C MET A 135 -7.63 3.59 -6.07
N ASN A 136 -7.88 2.62 -5.21
CA ASN A 136 -8.86 2.70 -4.11
C ASN A 136 -10.34 2.92 -4.52
N ARG A 137 -10.68 3.00 -5.80
CA ARG A 137 -12.03 3.36 -6.25
C ARG A 137 -13.12 2.41 -5.79
N TRP A 138 -12.79 1.13 -5.63
CA TRP A 138 -13.71 0.14 -5.07
C TRP A 138 -13.33 -0.26 -3.64
N VAL A 139 -12.03 -0.17 -3.28
CA VAL A 139 -11.51 -0.56 -1.96
C VAL A 139 -12.06 0.36 -0.87
N LYS A 140 -11.97 1.69 -1.05
CA LYS A 140 -12.53 2.65 -0.08
C LYS A 140 -14.03 2.51 0.15
N PRO A 141 -14.89 2.47 -0.90
CA PRO A 141 -16.31 2.22 -0.70
C PRO A 141 -16.60 0.88 -0.01
N LEU A 142 -15.85 -0.17 -0.31
CA LEU A 142 -16.01 -1.46 0.36
C LEU A 142 -15.61 -1.37 1.84
N GLN A 143 -14.45 -0.75 2.15
CA GLN A 143 -14.03 -0.53 3.54
C GLN A 143 -15.10 0.24 4.32
N LYS A 144 -15.65 1.31 3.73
CA LYS A 144 -16.72 2.08 4.37
C LYS A 144 -17.93 1.21 4.67
N ARG A 145 -18.40 0.41 3.70
CA ARG A 145 -19.54 -0.49 3.89
C ARG A 145 -19.30 -1.57 4.95
N LEU A 146 -18.07 -2.11 5.00
CA LEU A 146 -17.69 -3.08 6.05
C LEU A 146 -17.67 -2.41 7.42
N SER A 147 -17.15 -1.18 7.50
CA SER A 147 -17.11 -0.39 8.72
C SER A 147 -18.51 -0.06 9.23
N ASP A 148 -19.39 0.43 8.36
CA ASP A 148 -20.78 0.77 8.69
C ASP A 148 -21.57 -0.47 9.15
N ALA A 149 -21.37 -1.62 8.49
CA ALA A 149 -22.14 -2.84 8.78
C ALA A 149 -21.63 -3.63 9.99
N TYR A 150 -20.32 -3.53 10.31
CA TYR A 150 -19.67 -4.41 11.28
C TYR A 150 -18.84 -3.69 12.34
N GLY A 151 -18.91 -2.35 12.41
CA GLY A 151 -18.31 -1.57 13.50
C GLY A 151 -16.80 -1.77 13.65
N GLY A 152 -16.05 -1.72 12.55
CA GLY A 152 -14.58 -1.87 12.59
C GLY A 152 -14.06 -3.30 12.77
N ARG A 153 -14.94 -4.31 12.80
CA ARG A 153 -14.55 -5.73 12.91
C ARG A 153 -13.69 -6.21 11.75
N TYR A 154 -13.82 -5.58 10.59
CA TYR A 154 -13.07 -5.91 9.38
C TYR A 154 -12.18 -4.75 8.96
N ALA A 155 -10.90 -5.05 8.71
CA ALA A 155 -9.96 -4.14 8.08
C ALA A 155 -9.68 -4.63 6.65
N LEU A 156 -9.79 -3.74 5.67
CA LEU A 156 -9.51 -4.04 4.27
C LEU A 156 -8.17 -3.41 3.89
N MET A 157 -7.17 -4.27 3.65
CA MET A 157 -5.83 -3.87 3.26
C MET A 157 -5.72 -3.80 1.74
N ASN A 158 -5.29 -2.65 1.22
CA ASN A 158 -5.04 -2.50 -0.22
C ASN A 158 -3.62 -2.94 -0.56
N ALA A 159 -3.48 -4.09 -1.21
CA ALA A 159 -2.23 -4.62 -1.75
C ALA A 159 -2.20 -4.54 -3.29
N GLY A 160 -2.84 -3.52 -3.86
CA GLY A 160 -2.79 -3.23 -5.29
C GLY A 160 -1.49 -2.54 -5.69
N ILE A 161 -0.97 -2.87 -6.85
CA ILE A 161 0.18 -2.19 -7.47
C ILE A 161 -0.17 -1.84 -8.93
N GLY A 162 -0.03 -0.56 -9.30
CA GLY A 162 -0.30 -0.12 -10.67
C GLY A 162 0.52 -0.88 -11.71
N GLY A 163 -0.14 -1.38 -12.75
CA GLY A 163 0.53 -2.13 -13.83
C GLY A 163 0.95 -3.56 -13.47
N ASN A 164 0.69 -4.04 -12.26
CA ASN A 164 1.17 -5.33 -11.80
C ASN A 164 0.54 -6.51 -12.55
N CYS A 165 1.35 -7.49 -12.89
CA CYS A 165 0.93 -8.78 -13.44
C CYS A 165 0.98 -9.87 -12.37
N LEU A 166 0.20 -10.92 -12.53
CA LEU A 166 0.28 -12.10 -11.67
C LEU A 166 1.55 -12.91 -11.94
N LEU A 167 1.89 -13.11 -13.19
CA LEU A 167 2.95 -14.05 -13.63
C LEU A 167 4.18 -13.39 -14.26
N TYR A 168 4.13 -12.10 -14.58
CA TYR A 168 5.16 -11.46 -15.39
C TYR A 168 5.76 -10.25 -14.70
N ASP A 169 7.10 -10.21 -14.63
CA ASP A 169 7.84 -9.02 -14.19
C ASP A 169 8.09 -8.13 -15.40
N ILE A 170 7.49 -6.93 -15.40
CA ILE A 170 7.63 -6.00 -16.52
C ILE A 170 9.04 -5.43 -16.54
N PRO A 171 9.79 -5.60 -17.65
CA PRO A 171 11.18 -5.16 -17.72
C PRO A 171 11.31 -3.65 -17.92
N GLY A 172 12.50 -3.13 -17.57
CA GLY A 172 12.91 -1.75 -17.83
C GLY A 172 12.63 -0.79 -16.69
N LEU A 173 12.77 0.52 -16.97
CA LEU A 173 12.61 1.57 -15.96
C LEU A 173 11.21 1.63 -15.36
N MET A 174 10.19 1.34 -16.15
CA MET A 174 8.80 1.26 -15.68
C MET A 174 8.54 0.03 -14.82
N GLY A 175 9.34 -1.04 -14.98
CA GLY A 175 9.16 -2.29 -14.24
C GLY A 175 9.33 -2.13 -12.73
N ALA A 176 10.23 -1.27 -12.28
CA ALA A 176 10.41 -0.99 -10.85
C ALA A 176 9.13 -0.40 -10.22
N SER A 177 8.41 0.45 -10.97
CA SER A 177 7.15 1.05 -10.50
C SER A 177 5.97 0.07 -10.49
N TYR A 178 6.07 -1.02 -11.27
CA TYR A 178 5.02 -2.04 -11.38
C TYR A 178 5.20 -3.20 -10.40
N GLY A 179 6.24 -3.14 -9.59
CA GLY A 179 6.54 -4.14 -8.56
C GLY A 179 6.88 -5.52 -9.12
N GLU A 180 7.16 -6.44 -8.23
CA GLU A 180 7.32 -7.86 -8.56
C GLU A 180 5.99 -8.48 -8.97
N LYS A 181 6.04 -9.50 -9.82
CA LYS A 181 4.84 -10.27 -10.19
C LYS A 181 4.10 -10.81 -8.96
N GLY A 182 2.78 -10.90 -9.07
CA GLY A 182 1.91 -11.26 -7.97
C GLY A 182 2.32 -12.52 -7.22
N VAL A 183 2.67 -13.60 -7.94
CA VAL A 183 3.09 -14.87 -7.31
C VAL A 183 4.34 -14.71 -6.44
N SER A 184 5.25 -13.79 -6.76
CA SER A 184 6.48 -13.56 -5.98
C SER A 184 6.22 -12.76 -4.72
N ARG A 185 5.32 -11.75 -4.78
CA ARG A 185 5.00 -10.89 -3.65
C ARG A 185 3.86 -11.39 -2.76
N PHE A 186 3.21 -12.49 -3.14
CA PHE A 186 2.02 -13.01 -2.47
C PHE A 186 2.24 -13.27 -0.98
N GLU A 187 3.33 -13.90 -0.59
CA GLU A 187 3.62 -14.19 0.82
C GLU A 187 3.82 -12.90 1.63
N ARG A 188 4.62 -12.00 1.10
CA ARG A 188 4.94 -10.74 1.74
C ARG A 188 3.73 -9.83 1.88
N ASP A 189 2.90 -9.73 0.83
CA ASP A 189 1.84 -8.71 0.75
C ASP A 189 0.48 -9.23 1.22
N VAL A 190 0.29 -10.56 1.28
CA VAL A 190 -0.99 -11.18 1.65
C VAL A 190 -0.88 -12.00 2.92
N LEU A 191 0.10 -12.90 3.03
CA LEU A 191 0.14 -13.88 4.13
C LEU A 191 0.75 -13.33 5.42
N ARG A 192 1.32 -12.13 5.41
CA ARG A 192 1.94 -11.50 6.58
C ARG A 192 0.98 -11.08 7.68
N PHE A 193 -0.32 -10.99 7.39
CA PHE A 193 -1.28 -10.44 8.33
C PHE A 193 -1.80 -11.50 9.31
N ASP A 194 -1.58 -11.26 10.58
CA ASP A 194 -2.27 -12.00 11.64
C ASP A 194 -3.78 -11.70 11.55
N GLY A 195 -4.60 -12.75 11.62
CA GLY A 195 -6.05 -12.61 11.48
C GLY A 195 -6.54 -12.47 10.03
N LEU A 196 -5.73 -12.87 9.03
CA LEU A 196 -6.14 -12.94 7.64
C LEU A 196 -7.41 -13.80 7.51
N HIS A 197 -8.49 -13.20 7.03
CA HIS A 197 -9.82 -13.81 6.95
C HIS A 197 -10.31 -13.99 5.52
N GLY A 198 -9.88 -13.11 4.63
CA GLY A 198 -10.28 -13.16 3.23
C GLY A 198 -9.29 -12.48 2.30
N VAL A 199 -9.30 -12.89 1.04
CA VAL A 199 -8.53 -12.27 -0.04
C VAL A 199 -9.45 -12.00 -1.21
N ILE A 200 -9.39 -10.79 -1.74
CA ILE A 200 -9.98 -10.43 -3.02
C ILE A 200 -8.83 -10.43 -4.03
N LEU A 201 -8.79 -11.46 -4.88
CA LEU A 201 -7.77 -11.61 -5.90
C LEU A 201 -8.24 -10.92 -7.19
N ALA A 202 -7.59 -9.82 -7.55
CA ALA A 202 -7.95 -8.96 -8.68
C ALA A 202 -6.71 -8.65 -9.55
N LEU A 203 -6.08 -9.69 -10.07
CA LEU A 203 -4.90 -9.63 -10.95
C LEU A 203 -5.19 -10.39 -12.25
N GLY A 204 -4.58 -9.97 -13.36
CA GLY A 204 -4.63 -10.70 -14.62
C GLY A 204 -4.83 -9.82 -15.85
N VAL A 205 -5.45 -8.65 -15.73
CA VAL A 205 -5.68 -7.76 -16.87
C VAL A 205 -4.35 -7.33 -17.52
N ASN A 206 -3.31 -7.09 -16.73
CA ASN A 206 -2.00 -6.73 -17.26
C ASN A 206 -1.27 -7.93 -17.84
N ASP A 207 -1.45 -9.14 -17.29
CA ASP A 207 -0.94 -10.36 -17.90
C ASP A 207 -1.49 -10.52 -19.33
N ALA A 208 -2.79 -10.30 -19.50
CA ALA A 208 -3.44 -10.34 -20.82
C ALA A 208 -2.95 -9.19 -21.74
N ALA A 209 -2.75 -7.98 -21.21
CA ALA A 209 -2.29 -6.82 -21.96
C ALA A 209 -0.84 -6.98 -22.45
N TYR A 210 0.01 -7.62 -21.67
CA TYR A 210 1.42 -7.90 -22.04
C TYR A 210 1.60 -9.23 -22.76
N TYR A 211 0.52 -9.98 -23.00
CA TYR A 211 0.58 -11.22 -23.75
C TYR A 211 1.06 -10.97 -25.18
N SER A 212 2.07 -11.71 -25.57
CA SER A 212 2.65 -11.69 -26.92
C SER A 212 3.36 -13.00 -27.19
N LYS A 213 3.78 -13.24 -28.44
CA LYS A 213 4.61 -14.42 -28.78
C LYS A 213 5.89 -14.51 -27.93
N LYS A 214 6.44 -13.37 -27.50
CA LYS A 214 7.63 -13.32 -26.65
C LYS A 214 7.36 -13.74 -25.21
N THR A 215 6.16 -13.47 -24.70
CA THR A 215 5.77 -13.72 -23.30
C THR A 215 4.86 -14.95 -23.16
N GLU A 216 4.43 -15.56 -24.26
CA GLU A 216 3.48 -16.69 -24.27
C GLU A 216 3.86 -17.82 -23.31
N ALA A 217 5.14 -18.19 -23.27
CA ALA A 217 5.63 -19.22 -22.37
C ALA A 217 5.55 -18.83 -20.87
N LEU A 218 5.48 -17.53 -20.56
CA LEU A 218 5.45 -16.99 -19.20
C LEU A 218 4.02 -16.79 -18.66
N ILE A 219 3.12 -16.34 -19.53
CA ILE A 219 1.75 -15.90 -19.17
C ILE A 219 0.66 -16.64 -19.93
N SER A 220 0.89 -17.91 -20.34
CA SER A 220 -0.17 -18.69 -20.99
C SER A 220 -1.39 -18.84 -20.08
N LEU A 221 -2.58 -18.99 -20.67
CA LEU A 221 -3.82 -19.17 -19.93
C LEU A 221 -3.74 -20.34 -18.94
N GLU A 222 -3.10 -21.42 -19.32
CA GLU A 222 -2.90 -22.60 -18.46
C GLU A 222 -2.06 -22.27 -17.23
N LYS A 223 -0.94 -21.56 -17.43
CA LYS A 223 -0.08 -21.11 -16.32
C LYS A 223 -0.80 -20.13 -15.41
N TYR A 224 -1.57 -19.21 -16.00
CA TYR A 224 -2.38 -18.27 -15.22
C TYR A 224 -3.41 -19.01 -14.37
N ALA A 225 -4.16 -19.92 -14.97
CA ALA A 225 -5.14 -20.73 -14.26
C ALA A 225 -4.52 -21.57 -13.12
N SER A 226 -3.35 -22.20 -13.40
CA SER A 226 -2.60 -22.93 -12.39
C SER A 226 -2.18 -22.04 -11.21
N ALA A 227 -1.63 -20.87 -11.49
CA ALA A 227 -1.20 -19.95 -10.43
C ALA A 227 -2.37 -19.42 -9.58
N VAL A 228 -3.51 -19.11 -10.20
CA VAL A 228 -4.72 -18.73 -9.47
C VAL A 228 -5.20 -19.90 -8.60
N THR A 229 -5.23 -21.11 -9.14
CA THR A 229 -5.62 -22.32 -8.41
C THR A 229 -4.71 -22.55 -7.22
N ASP A 230 -3.40 -22.47 -7.40
CA ASP A 230 -2.40 -22.65 -6.32
C ASP A 230 -2.59 -21.63 -5.19
N ILE A 231 -2.83 -20.36 -5.53
CA ILE A 231 -3.12 -19.31 -4.54
C ILE A 231 -4.40 -19.63 -3.78
N VAL A 232 -5.48 -19.98 -4.49
CA VAL A 232 -6.78 -20.30 -3.90
C VAL A 232 -6.69 -21.51 -2.97
N GLU A 233 -6.02 -22.57 -3.41
CA GLU A 233 -5.83 -23.77 -2.57
C GLU A 233 -5.01 -23.50 -1.32
N ARG A 234 -3.95 -22.72 -1.43
CA ARG A 234 -3.14 -22.31 -0.27
C ARG A 234 -3.99 -21.56 0.75
N LEU A 235 -4.77 -20.58 0.31
CA LEU A 235 -5.65 -19.79 1.16
C LEU A 235 -6.75 -20.65 1.80
N HIS A 236 -7.36 -21.56 1.06
CA HIS A 236 -8.38 -22.48 1.58
C HIS A 236 -7.80 -23.42 2.63
N LYS A 237 -6.58 -23.94 2.45
CA LYS A 237 -5.89 -24.75 3.47
C LYS A 237 -5.66 -23.99 4.79
N MET A 238 -5.57 -22.66 4.72
CA MET A 238 -5.45 -21.77 5.88
C MET A 238 -6.82 -21.34 6.45
N GLY A 239 -7.93 -21.79 5.87
CA GLY A 239 -9.28 -21.37 6.26
C GLY A 239 -9.66 -19.96 5.80
N VAL A 240 -8.90 -19.39 4.86
CA VAL A 240 -9.12 -18.03 4.32
C VAL A 240 -10.07 -18.08 3.14
N ARG A 241 -11.06 -17.19 3.13
CA ARG A 241 -12.00 -17.05 2.03
C ARG A 241 -11.39 -16.31 0.85
N VAL A 242 -11.73 -16.72 -0.37
CA VAL A 242 -11.24 -16.08 -1.60
C VAL A 242 -12.39 -15.61 -2.46
N ILE A 243 -12.29 -14.40 -2.97
CA ILE A 243 -13.13 -13.87 -4.04
C ILE A 243 -12.19 -13.57 -5.20
N ALA A 244 -12.35 -14.26 -6.30
CA ALA A 244 -11.63 -13.93 -7.54
C ALA A 244 -12.46 -12.94 -8.34
N GLN A 245 -11.85 -11.82 -8.71
CA GLN A 245 -12.42 -10.80 -9.56
C GLN A 245 -11.66 -10.81 -10.88
N THR A 246 -12.36 -11.03 -11.97
CA THR A 246 -11.83 -11.02 -13.34
C THR A 246 -12.32 -9.80 -14.08
#